data_ce4af88e8c67ec81dd1d224523849cf1
#
_entry.id   ce4af88e8c67ec81dd1d224523849cf1
#
_cell.length_a   1.000
_cell.length_b   1.000
_cell.length_c   1.000
_cell.angle_alpha   90.00
_cell.angle_beta   90.00
_cell.angle_gamma   90.00
#
_symmetry.space_group_name_H-M   'P 1'
#
loop_
_entity.id
_entity.type
_entity.pdbx_description
1 polymer ?
#
loop_
_entity_poly.entity_id
_entity_poly.type
_entity_poly.pdbx_seq_one_letter_code
_entity_poly.pdbx_strand_id
1 'polypeptide(L)'
;CETDVVASSTNSAVAHLAELERWGLNLRRDRNGSPHLGQLPGQSSPRTASTGDSTLREVRTILEEQCIKRNIPRRGDIEIIDLVHKAHDPTQSDSKDGFDVCGLIALDIQSGEIFAIQSKAIILAGSGFQSAWNGDGIGMGASAHLFLKLGHYLSDLEFTSYHPLTVADTNLQIPLDVLGSGGVVNGSDGQPIPTEDGPDALAREILKSGGGSLDLTAISRTDAPWFANVADALQSRCGIDCSQQLIPLKPIVSTTIGGLPTNPSGNVCSFEWDIIPGLFAAGDAACTGLHGASVNSGDHLLGALTSGSLAGANAANHASKSKFMGSSAISSMLTEAHHLHDSILAEAGSEGTSPGIIQSQLAATMQAHMGHERTAGGLETAQSILQELSETKMAISDTSSIMNTELVRMLRTEGLVHVAKSAVGSAAERKESRGSHVRTDFPETDAEQSHHSFHSFAYTGTLPLRN
;
A
#
# COMPACT_ATOMS: atom_id res chain seq x y z
N CYS A 1 -9.33 3.27 14.72
CA CYS A 1 -9.72 4.00 13.49
C CYS A 1 -10.30 5.37 13.84
N GLU A 2 -10.15 6.30 12.93
CA GLU A 2 -10.68 7.65 13.04
C GLU A 2 -12.17 7.66 12.65
N THR A 3 -13.04 8.00 13.62
CA THR A 3 -14.49 7.89 13.45
C THR A 3 -15.04 8.78 12.35
N ASP A 4 -14.50 9.97 12.18
CA ASP A 4 -14.91 10.93 11.14
C ASP A 4 -14.58 10.43 9.74
N VAL A 5 -13.41 9.78 9.58
CA VAL A 5 -12.97 9.18 8.32
C VAL A 5 -13.86 7.98 7.98
N VAL A 6 -14.17 7.13 8.97
CA VAL A 6 -15.09 5.99 8.80
C VAL A 6 -16.48 6.48 8.39
N ALA A 7 -17.01 7.49 9.08
CA ALA A 7 -18.31 8.06 8.77
C ALA A 7 -18.35 8.67 7.35
N SER A 8 -17.31 9.42 6.96
CA SER A 8 -17.19 10.00 5.61
C SER A 8 -17.17 8.92 4.54
N SER A 9 -16.35 7.86 4.74
CA SER A 9 -16.23 6.75 3.81
C SER A 9 -17.55 5.99 3.67
N THR A 10 -18.19 5.66 4.78
CA THR A 10 -19.48 4.93 4.80
C THR A 10 -20.58 5.73 4.13
N ASN A 11 -20.70 7.01 4.43
CA ASN A 11 -21.73 7.89 3.86
C ASN A 11 -21.55 8.10 2.34
N SER A 12 -20.33 8.03 1.83
CA SER A 12 -20.05 8.20 0.39
C SER A 12 -20.22 6.91 -0.42
N ALA A 13 -20.31 5.75 0.22
CA ALA A 13 -20.29 4.44 -0.45
C ALA A 13 -21.36 4.29 -1.55
N VAL A 14 -22.60 4.65 -1.24
CA VAL A 14 -23.73 4.54 -2.21
C VAL A 14 -23.54 5.50 -3.38
N ALA A 15 -23.01 6.70 -3.13
CA ALA A 15 -22.76 7.69 -4.19
C ALA A 15 -21.64 7.21 -5.14
N HIS A 16 -20.54 6.67 -4.61
CA HIS A 16 -19.47 6.09 -5.42
C HIS A 16 -19.96 4.91 -6.26
N LEU A 17 -20.76 4.02 -5.66
CA LEU A 17 -21.30 2.88 -6.38
C LEU A 17 -22.21 3.33 -7.52
N ALA A 18 -23.13 4.26 -7.27
CA ALA A 18 -24.04 4.80 -8.29
C ALA A 18 -23.27 5.56 -9.40
N GLU A 19 -22.17 6.19 -9.09
CA GLU A 19 -21.32 6.85 -10.08
C GLU A 19 -20.59 5.83 -10.97
N LEU A 20 -20.01 4.79 -10.37
CA LEU A 20 -19.36 3.70 -11.11
C LEU A 20 -20.36 2.96 -12.03
N GLU A 21 -21.59 2.69 -11.58
CA GLU A 21 -22.63 2.11 -12.43
C GLU A 21 -23.01 3.03 -13.59
N ARG A 22 -23.11 4.34 -13.36
CA ARG A 22 -23.35 5.33 -14.45
C ARG A 22 -22.20 5.35 -15.47
N TRP A 23 -21.00 5.01 -15.05
CA TRP A 23 -19.82 4.93 -15.93
C TRP A 23 -19.67 3.56 -16.59
N GLY A 24 -20.50 2.57 -16.19
CA GLY A 24 -20.57 1.27 -16.86
C GLY A 24 -20.19 0.07 -16.01
N LEU A 25 -20.03 0.21 -14.68
CA LEU A 25 -19.77 -0.93 -13.80
C LEU A 25 -20.98 -1.88 -13.81
N ASN A 26 -20.75 -3.15 -14.15
CA ASN A 26 -21.79 -4.16 -14.24
C ASN A 26 -21.82 -5.05 -12.98
N LEU A 27 -22.48 -4.57 -11.93
CA LEU A 27 -22.60 -5.32 -10.67
C LEU A 27 -23.41 -6.61 -10.82
N ARG A 28 -23.07 -7.62 -10.02
CA ARG A 28 -23.96 -8.77 -9.78
C ARG A 28 -25.32 -8.27 -9.28
N ARG A 29 -26.40 -8.91 -9.77
CA ARG A 29 -27.77 -8.52 -9.40
C ARG A 29 -28.56 -9.71 -8.93
N ASP A 30 -29.43 -9.45 -7.97
CA ASP A 30 -30.44 -10.38 -7.51
C ASP A 30 -31.57 -10.53 -8.57
N ARG A 31 -32.43 -11.51 -8.35
CA ARG A 31 -33.57 -11.78 -9.26
C ARG A 31 -34.54 -10.61 -9.40
N ASN A 32 -34.58 -9.71 -8.43
CA ASN A 32 -35.40 -8.49 -8.45
C ASN A 32 -34.69 -7.28 -9.12
N GLY A 33 -33.46 -7.47 -9.61
CA GLY A 33 -32.68 -6.44 -10.26
C GLY A 33 -31.87 -5.53 -9.33
N SER A 34 -31.93 -5.73 -8.02
CA SER A 34 -31.11 -5.00 -7.05
C SER A 34 -29.67 -5.51 -7.07
N PRO A 35 -28.65 -4.69 -6.72
CA PRO A 35 -27.30 -5.17 -6.52
C PRO A 35 -27.27 -6.35 -5.54
N HIS A 36 -26.61 -7.44 -5.92
CA HIS A 36 -26.36 -8.55 -5.02
C HIS A 36 -25.36 -8.11 -3.94
N LEU A 37 -25.70 -8.34 -2.68
CA LEU A 37 -24.83 -8.05 -1.55
C LEU A 37 -24.28 -9.35 -0.98
N GLY A 38 -22.97 -9.54 -1.06
CA GLY A 38 -22.25 -10.64 -0.43
C GLY A 38 -21.91 -10.34 1.03
N GLN A 39 -21.84 -11.39 1.86
CA GLN A 39 -21.27 -11.31 3.20
C GLN A 39 -19.84 -11.82 3.17
N LEU A 40 -18.90 -10.97 3.49
CA LEU A 40 -17.47 -11.29 3.51
C LEU A 40 -16.97 -11.48 4.95
N PRO A 41 -15.76 -12.05 5.15
CA PRO A 41 -15.19 -12.22 6.48
C PRO A 41 -15.21 -10.96 7.32
N GLY A 42 -15.63 -11.07 8.59
CA GLY A 42 -15.75 -9.96 9.54
C GLY A 42 -17.00 -9.09 9.38
N GLN A 43 -17.88 -9.40 8.43
CA GLN A 43 -19.12 -8.65 8.24
C GLN A 43 -20.28 -9.27 9.01
N SER A 44 -20.99 -8.45 9.80
CA SER A 44 -22.16 -8.88 10.55
C SER A 44 -23.42 -9.08 9.69
N SER A 45 -23.42 -8.54 8.46
CA SER A 45 -24.52 -8.68 7.50
C SER A 45 -24.00 -8.52 6.07
N PRO A 46 -24.71 -9.09 5.06
CA PRO A 46 -24.37 -8.90 3.65
C PRO A 46 -24.41 -7.40 3.28
N ARG A 47 -23.28 -6.85 2.82
CA ARG A 47 -23.17 -5.43 2.44
C ARG A 47 -22.18 -5.14 1.31
N THR A 48 -21.50 -6.15 0.79
CA THR A 48 -20.49 -5.95 -0.26
C THR A 48 -21.10 -6.18 -1.63
N ALA A 49 -21.17 -5.11 -2.44
CA ALA A 49 -21.50 -5.19 -3.86
C ALA A 49 -20.24 -5.45 -4.69
N SER A 50 -20.32 -6.35 -5.66
CA SER A 50 -19.17 -6.73 -6.49
C SER A 50 -19.58 -7.17 -7.90
N THR A 51 -18.58 -7.32 -8.76
CA THR A 51 -18.70 -8.00 -10.07
C THR A 51 -18.12 -9.42 -10.03
N GLY A 52 -18.06 -10.02 -8.84
CA GLY A 52 -17.38 -11.29 -8.60
C GLY A 52 -15.86 -11.13 -8.55
N ASP A 53 -15.11 -11.88 -9.36
CA ASP A 53 -13.65 -11.90 -9.37
C ASP A 53 -13.00 -10.76 -10.17
N SER A 54 -13.77 -9.85 -10.72
CA SER A 54 -13.30 -8.80 -11.63
C SER A 54 -13.41 -7.39 -11.09
N THR A 55 -13.96 -7.20 -9.90
CA THR A 55 -14.35 -5.88 -9.36
C THR A 55 -13.26 -4.83 -9.46
N LEU A 56 -12.07 -5.11 -8.95
CA LEU A 56 -10.96 -4.16 -8.98
C LEU A 56 -10.51 -3.84 -10.41
N ARG A 57 -10.45 -4.85 -11.27
CA ARG A 57 -10.07 -4.67 -12.68
C ARG A 57 -11.07 -3.79 -13.43
N GLU A 58 -12.37 -4.04 -13.24
CA GLU A 58 -13.43 -3.28 -13.90
C GLU A 58 -13.48 -1.84 -13.41
N VAL A 59 -13.41 -1.61 -12.10
CA VAL A 59 -13.34 -0.25 -11.53
C VAL A 59 -12.13 0.51 -12.09
N ARG A 60 -10.95 -0.12 -12.13
CA ARG A 60 -9.74 0.49 -12.70
C ARG A 60 -9.94 0.85 -14.17
N THR A 61 -10.48 -0.07 -14.98
CA THR A 61 -10.72 0.16 -16.39
C THR A 61 -11.68 1.33 -16.61
N ILE A 62 -12.78 1.39 -15.85
CA ILE A 62 -13.76 2.47 -15.93
C ILE A 62 -13.12 3.83 -15.56
N LEU A 63 -12.33 3.87 -14.49
CA LEU A 63 -11.63 5.11 -14.09
C LEU A 63 -10.61 5.55 -15.16
N GLU A 64 -9.88 4.62 -15.78
CA GLU A 64 -9.00 4.91 -16.90
C GLU A 64 -9.76 5.49 -18.10
N GLU A 65 -10.92 4.92 -18.46
CA GLU A 65 -11.79 5.48 -19.50
C GLU A 65 -12.25 6.90 -19.15
N GLN A 66 -12.59 7.17 -17.88
CA GLN A 66 -12.96 8.52 -17.45
C GLN A 66 -11.79 9.51 -17.57
N CYS A 67 -10.57 9.09 -17.31
CA CYS A 67 -9.36 9.91 -17.54
C CYS A 67 -9.19 10.24 -19.04
N ILE A 68 -9.34 9.24 -19.91
CA ILE A 68 -9.26 9.41 -21.37
C ILE A 68 -10.34 10.37 -21.86
N LYS A 69 -11.59 10.16 -21.44
CA LYS A 69 -12.74 11.02 -21.82
C LYS A 69 -12.52 12.49 -21.42
N ARG A 70 -11.79 12.75 -20.34
CA ARG A 70 -11.49 14.11 -19.84
C ARG A 70 -10.17 14.67 -20.36
N ASN A 71 -9.49 13.96 -21.26
CA ASN A 71 -8.17 14.32 -21.77
C ASN A 71 -7.14 14.58 -20.66
N ILE A 72 -7.16 13.79 -19.59
CA ILE A 72 -6.15 13.85 -18.52
C ILE A 72 -4.86 13.20 -19.07
N PRO A 73 -3.75 13.94 -19.18
CA PRO A 73 -2.50 13.39 -19.67
C PRO A 73 -1.98 12.27 -18.78
N ARG A 74 -1.49 11.20 -19.39
CA ARG A 74 -0.84 10.08 -18.71
C ARG A 74 0.56 9.88 -19.24
N ARG A 75 1.52 9.69 -18.34
CA ARG A 75 2.90 9.39 -18.68
C ARG A 75 3.28 8.08 -17.99
N GLY A 76 3.63 7.08 -18.79
CA GLY A 76 4.18 5.81 -18.32
C GLY A 76 5.70 5.87 -18.27
N ASP A 77 6.30 4.85 -17.67
CA ASP A 77 7.76 4.65 -17.62
C ASP A 77 8.52 5.84 -17.01
N ILE A 78 7.89 6.50 -16.03
CA ILE A 78 8.45 7.62 -15.27
C ILE A 78 8.69 7.17 -13.83
N GLU A 79 9.94 7.25 -13.38
CA GLU A 79 10.30 7.04 -11.98
C GLU A 79 10.45 8.38 -11.27
N ILE A 80 9.74 8.56 -10.16
CA ILE A 80 9.86 9.77 -9.35
C ILE A 80 11.04 9.61 -8.40
N ILE A 81 12.03 10.48 -8.54
CA ILE A 81 13.29 10.44 -7.76
C ILE A 81 13.13 11.23 -6.47
N ASP A 82 12.48 12.41 -6.54
CA ASP A 82 12.38 13.31 -5.40
C ASP A 82 11.17 14.25 -5.47
N LEU A 83 10.76 14.78 -4.31
CA LEU A 83 9.80 15.87 -4.20
C LEU A 83 10.54 17.17 -4.01
N VAL A 84 10.22 18.17 -4.84
CA VAL A 84 10.82 19.52 -4.72
C VAL A 84 10.06 20.31 -3.68
N HIS A 85 10.78 20.80 -2.70
CA HIS A 85 10.25 21.66 -1.65
C HIS A 85 10.97 23.02 -1.63
N LYS A 86 10.28 24.03 -1.19
CA LYS A 86 10.80 25.38 -0.99
C LYS A 86 10.66 25.76 0.48
N ALA A 87 11.72 26.30 1.06
CA ALA A 87 11.64 26.87 2.41
C ALA A 87 10.49 27.87 2.50
N HIS A 88 9.72 27.74 3.55
CA HIS A 88 8.52 28.54 3.79
C HIS A 88 8.87 30.01 4.03
N ASP A 89 8.08 30.92 3.48
CA ASP A 89 8.13 32.33 3.82
C ASP A 89 7.16 32.59 4.99
N PRO A 90 7.66 32.81 6.22
CA PRO A 90 6.83 32.95 7.40
C PRO A 90 5.87 34.15 7.34
N THR A 91 6.03 35.02 6.34
CA THR A 91 5.12 36.17 6.13
C THR A 91 3.92 35.86 5.27
N GLN A 92 3.86 34.68 4.62
CA GLN A 92 2.87 34.36 3.61
C GLN A 92 1.98 33.14 3.91
N SER A 93 2.21 32.38 4.99
CA SER A 93 1.45 31.18 5.31
C SER A 93 1.38 30.86 6.80
N ASP A 94 0.33 30.13 7.17
CA ASP A 94 0.06 29.65 8.53
C ASP A 94 0.77 28.32 8.87
N SER A 95 1.58 27.77 7.94
CA SER A 95 2.32 26.52 8.14
C SER A 95 3.49 26.71 9.08
N LYS A 96 3.64 25.82 10.07
CA LYS A 96 4.75 25.81 11.02
C LYS A 96 5.93 24.98 10.56
N ASP A 97 5.74 24.08 9.60
CA ASP A 97 6.75 23.12 9.13
C ASP A 97 7.80 23.67 8.17
N GLY A 98 7.72 24.95 7.85
CA GLY A 98 8.82 25.66 7.20
C GLY A 98 9.04 25.40 5.72
N PHE A 99 8.21 24.61 4.99
CA PHE A 99 8.33 24.48 3.53
C PHE A 99 7.03 24.09 2.82
N ASP A 100 6.97 24.42 1.52
CA ASP A 100 5.89 24.07 0.61
C ASP A 100 6.40 23.09 -0.46
N VAL A 101 5.64 22.04 -0.76
CA VAL A 101 5.95 21.15 -1.89
C VAL A 101 5.48 21.80 -3.17
N CYS A 102 6.38 21.95 -4.16
CA CYS A 102 6.14 22.76 -5.35
C CYS A 102 6.53 22.09 -6.68
N GLY A 103 6.96 20.85 -6.65
CA GLY A 103 7.36 20.09 -7.83
C GLY A 103 7.91 18.71 -7.49
N LEU A 104 8.41 18.06 -8.53
CA LEU A 104 9.09 16.77 -8.41
C LEU A 104 10.22 16.65 -9.43
N ILE A 105 11.19 15.78 -9.13
CA ILE A 105 12.25 15.34 -10.04
C ILE A 105 11.91 13.91 -10.48
N ALA A 106 12.03 13.65 -11.76
CA ALA A 106 11.69 12.37 -12.37
C ALA A 106 12.74 11.90 -13.37
N LEU A 107 12.84 10.59 -13.51
CA LEU A 107 13.60 9.90 -14.55
C LEU A 107 12.62 9.33 -15.59
N ASP A 108 12.76 9.71 -16.84
CA ASP A 108 12.14 9.02 -17.95
C ASP A 108 12.97 7.76 -18.26
N ILE A 109 12.41 6.59 -17.96
CA ILE A 109 13.14 5.31 -18.06
C ILE A 109 13.48 5.00 -19.52
N GLN A 110 12.61 5.42 -20.46
CA GLN A 110 12.80 5.12 -21.88
C GLN A 110 13.97 5.92 -22.50
N SER A 111 14.10 7.18 -22.14
CA SER A 111 15.15 8.07 -22.67
C SER A 111 16.39 8.19 -21.77
N GLY A 112 16.25 7.88 -20.47
CA GLY A 112 17.26 8.15 -19.45
C GLY A 112 17.35 9.63 -19.06
N GLU A 113 16.41 10.47 -19.52
CA GLU A 113 16.38 11.89 -19.19
C GLU A 113 15.87 12.12 -17.75
N ILE A 114 16.63 12.90 -16.99
CA ILE A 114 16.15 13.43 -15.72
C ILE A 114 15.55 14.81 -15.95
N PHE A 115 14.34 15.02 -15.49
CA PHE A 115 13.62 16.26 -15.68
C PHE A 115 12.82 16.64 -14.43
N ALA A 116 12.40 17.90 -14.36
CA ALA A 116 11.59 18.41 -13.28
C ALA A 116 10.17 18.73 -13.76
N ILE A 117 9.19 18.48 -12.88
CA ILE A 117 7.81 18.93 -13.07
C ILE A 117 7.49 19.94 -11.97
N GLN A 118 7.28 21.18 -12.35
CA GLN A 118 6.74 22.20 -11.44
C GLN A 118 5.24 22.01 -11.28
N SER A 119 4.75 21.94 -10.04
CA SER A 119 3.34 21.72 -9.75
C SER A 119 2.87 22.61 -8.61
N LYS A 120 1.58 22.94 -8.60
CA LYS A 120 0.93 23.66 -7.50
C LYS A 120 0.37 22.72 -6.45
N ALA A 121 0.10 21.47 -6.83
CA ALA A 121 -0.36 20.41 -5.94
C ALA A 121 0.10 19.06 -6.47
N ILE A 122 0.50 18.16 -5.58
CA ILE A 122 0.92 16.79 -5.87
C ILE A 122 0.08 15.85 -5.03
N ILE A 123 -0.48 14.81 -5.66
CA ILE A 123 -1.19 13.73 -4.97
C ILE A 123 -0.35 12.47 -5.07
N LEU A 124 0.14 11.98 -3.93
CA LEU A 124 0.80 10.69 -3.85
C LEU A 124 -0.27 9.60 -3.69
N ALA A 125 -0.42 8.76 -4.71
CA ALA A 125 -1.40 7.68 -4.77
C ALA A 125 -0.73 6.36 -5.21
N GLY A 126 0.49 6.15 -4.78
CA GLY A 126 1.24 4.91 -5.01
C GLY A 126 0.74 3.78 -4.12
N SER A 127 1.21 2.57 -4.38
CA SER A 127 0.93 1.41 -3.53
C SER A 127 1.64 1.53 -2.18
N GLY A 128 1.24 0.70 -1.22
CA GLY A 128 1.96 0.50 0.03
C GLY A 128 3.36 -0.12 -0.17
N PHE A 129 3.90 -0.77 0.85
CA PHE A 129 5.26 -1.34 0.82
C PHE A 129 5.31 -2.87 1.04
N GLN A 130 4.25 -3.58 0.64
CA GLN A 130 4.12 -5.04 0.81
C GLN A 130 5.20 -5.85 0.08
N SER A 131 5.88 -5.28 -0.92
CA SER A 131 7.03 -5.91 -1.59
C SER A 131 8.20 -6.19 -0.63
N ALA A 132 8.24 -5.52 0.53
CA ALA A 132 9.21 -5.79 1.57
C ALA A 132 9.10 -7.24 2.11
N TRP A 133 7.92 -7.89 2.00
CA TRP A 133 7.73 -9.30 2.36
C TRP A 133 7.76 -10.24 1.16
N ASN A 134 7.21 -9.81 0.03
CA ASN A 134 6.94 -10.69 -1.10
C ASN A 134 8.06 -10.68 -2.14
N GLY A 135 8.82 -9.59 -2.23
CA GLY A 135 9.89 -9.42 -3.22
C GLY A 135 9.39 -9.36 -4.68
N ASP A 136 8.07 -9.19 -4.89
CA ASP A 136 7.42 -9.26 -6.20
C ASP A 136 7.44 -7.96 -7.01
N GLY A 137 7.97 -6.89 -6.44
CA GLY A 137 8.04 -5.57 -7.05
C GLY A 137 6.73 -4.79 -7.06
N ILE A 138 5.66 -5.34 -6.47
CA ILE A 138 4.37 -4.67 -6.31
C ILE A 138 4.31 -4.06 -4.91
N GLY A 139 4.09 -2.74 -4.82
CA GLY A 139 4.12 -2.04 -3.52
C GLY A 139 5.54 -1.87 -3.00
N MET A 140 6.33 -1.07 -3.70
CA MET A 140 7.72 -0.76 -3.38
C MET A 140 7.88 0.42 -2.40
N GLY A 141 6.79 0.96 -1.84
CA GLY A 141 6.85 2.03 -0.86
C GLY A 141 7.32 3.38 -1.41
N ALA A 142 7.23 3.62 -2.71
CA ALA A 142 7.79 4.83 -3.34
C ALA A 142 7.27 6.12 -2.71
N SER A 143 5.95 6.24 -2.52
CA SER A 143 5.35 7.43 -1.87
C SER A 143 5.84 7.63 -0.44
N ALA A 144 5.97 6.54 0.32
CA ALA A 144 6.47 6.56 1.68
C ALA A 144 7.96 6.98 1.73
N HIS A 145 8.78 6.43 0.82
CA HIS A 145 10.19 6.81 0.73
C HIS A 145 10.39 8.28 0.36
N LEU A 146 9.65 8.79 -0.62
CA LEU A 146 9.69 10.21 -0.99
C LEU A 146 9.38 11.12 0.21
N PHE A 147 8.44 10.72 1.05
CA PHE A 147 8.09 11.48 2.25
C PHE A 147 9.16 11.40 3.33
N LEU A 148 9.79 10.23 3.52
CA LEU A 148 10.95 10.08 4.41
C LEU A 148 12.14 10.94 3.97
N LYS A 149 12.39 11.07 2.65
CA LYS A 149 13.44 11.95 2.10
C LYS A 149 13.23 13.42 2.42
N LEU A 150 11.99 13.85 2.61
CA LEU A 150 11.68 15.21 3.10
C LEU A 150 11.98 15.41 4.59
N GLY A 151 12.42 14.37 5.31
CA GLY A 151 12.72 14.42 6.74
C GLY A 151 11.50 14.24 7.64
N HIS A 152 10.37 13.76 7.09
CA HIS A 152 9.15 13.54 7.84
C HIS A 152 9.00 12.11 8.35
N TYR A 153 7.96 11.87 9.15
CA TYR A 153 7.62 10.61 9.78
C TYR A 153 6.41 9.96 9.12
N LEU A 154 6.50 8.67 8.88
CA LEU A 154 5.37 7.84 8.47
C LEU A 154 4.58 7.39 9.69
N SER A 155 3.30 7.07 9.49
CA SER A 155 2.40 6.67 10.57
C SER A 155 1.93 5.23 10.40
N ASP A 156 1.77 4.49 11.52
CA ASP A 156 1.11 3.18 11.63
C ASP A 156 1.71 2.06 10.78
N LEU A 157 3.02 2.10 10.53
CA LEU A 157 3.71 1.16 9.64
C LEU A 157 3.76 -0.28 10.16
N GLU A 158 3.50 -0.51 11.44
CA GLU A 158 3.45 -1.83 12.07
C GLU A 158 2.22 -2.64 11.65
N PHE A 159 1.17 -2.00 11.12
CA PHE A 159 -0.05 -2.69 10.72
C PHE A 159 0.01 -3.14 9.25
N THR A 160 -0.04 -4.46 9.07
CA THR A 160 0.05 -5.12 7.77
C THR A 160 -1.04 -6.17 7.65
N SER A 161 -1.78 -6.17 6.55
CA SER A 161 -2.87 -7.11 6.32
C SER A 161 -2.43 -8.26 5.43
N TYR A 162 -2.78 -9.48 5.83
CA TYR A 162 -2.53 -10.71 5.08
C TYR A 162 -3.76 -11.06 4.23
N HIS A 163 -3.53 -11.45 2.97
CA HIS A 163 -4.61 -12.00 2.16
C HIS A 163 -4.78 -13.50 2.48
N PRO A 164 -5.92 -13.90 3.10
CA PRO A 164 -6.10 -15.28 3.57
C PRO A 164 -6.17 -16.30 2.43
N LEU A 165 -6.71 -15.92 1.28
CA LEU A 165 -6.92 -16.79 0.13
C LEU A 165 -5.82 -16.66 -0.92
N THR A 166 -4.56 -16.64 -0.49
CA THR A 166 -3.42 -16.73 -1.41
C THR A 166 -3.09 -18.19 -1.67
N VAL A 167 -2.99 -18.57 -2.94
CA VAL A 167 -2.62 -19.93 -3.36
C VAL A 167 -1.17 -20.20 -2.96
N ALA A 168 -0.92 -21.32 -2.29
CA ALA A 168 0.40 -21.68 -1.78
C ALA A 168 1.44 -21.70 -2.91
N ASP A 169 2.66 -21.28 -2.58
CA ASP A 169 3.82 -21.18 -3.48
C ASP A 169 3.61 -20.30 -4.72
N THR A 170 2.62 -19.41 -4.65
CA THR A 170 2.32 -18.40 -5.69
C THR A 170 1.99 -17.05 -5.06
N ASN A 171 1.84 -16.02 -5.92
CA ASN A 171 1.26 -14.73 -5.53
C ASN A 171 -0.20 -14.58 -6.02
N LEU A 172 -0.86 -15.68 -6.40
CA LEU A 172 -2.24 -15.65 -6.85
C LEU A 172 -3.19 -15.52 -5.66
N GLN A 173 -3.86 -14.39 -5.59
CA GLN A 173 -4.87 -14.08 -4.57
C GLN A 173 -6.27 -14.33 -5.13
N ILE A 174 -7.07 -15.12 -4.42
CA ILE A 174 -8.46 -15.40 -4.77
C ILE A 174 -9.36 -14.38 -4.06
N PRO A 175 -10.24 -13.66 -4.76
CA PRO A 175 -11.14 -12.69 -4.13
C PRO A 175 -11.96 -13.28 -2.99
N LEU A 176 -12.12 -12.53 -1.91
CA LEU A 176 -12.91 -12.97 -0.75
C LEU A 176 -14.39 -13.20 -1.08
N ASP A 177 -14.87 -12.65 -2.20
CA ASP A 177 -16.23 -12.83 -2.72
C ASP A 177 -16.62 -14.30 -2.91
N VAL A 178 -15.66 -15.20 -3.13
CA VAL A 178 -15.92 -16.64 -3.23
C VAL A 178 -16.50 -17.20 -1.93
N LEU A 179 -16.11 -16.65 -0.76
CA LEU A 179 -16.62 -17.07 0.54
C LEU A 179 -18.08 -16.68 0.72
N GLY A 180 -18.46 -15.47 0.26
CA GLY A 180 -19.84 -15.01 0.22
C GLY A 180 -20.74 -15.79 -0.75
N SER A 181 -20.16 -16.64 -1.60
CA SER A 181 -20.85 -17.48 -2.59
C SER A 181 -20.80 -18.97 -2.28
N GLY A 182 -20.33 -19.35 -1.09
CA GLY A 182 -20.31 -20.73 -0.61
C GLY A 182 -18.94 -21.40 -0.61
N GLY A 183 -17.86 -20.69 -0.88
CA GLY A 183 -16.50 -21.18 -0.67
C GLY A 183 -16.23 -21.44 0.82
N VAL A 184 -15.49 -22.51 1.14
CA VAL A 184 -15.17 -22.91 2.52
C VAL A 184 -13.66 -23.00 2.68
N VAL A 185 -13.13 -22.35 3.73
CA VAL A 185 -11.73 -22.46 4.12
C VAL A 185 -11.58 -23.54 5.18
N ASN A 186 -10.66 -24.48 4.97
CA ASN A 186 -10.32 -25.53 5.93
C ASN A 186 -8.87 -25.37 6.39
N GLY A 187 -8.64 -25.70 7.65
CA GLY A 187 -7.29 -25.83 8.20
C GLY A 187 -6.54 -27.05 7.66
N SER A 188 -5.29 -27.23 8.08
CA SER A 188 -4.48 -28.40 7.71
C SER A 188 -5.04 -29.72 8.24
N ASP A 189 -5.90 -29.69 9.25
CA ASP A 189 -6.64 -30.82 9.83
C ASP A 189 -7.94 -31.15 9.04
N GLY A 190 -8.25 -30.38 8.01
CA GLY A 190 -9.47 -30.50 7.20
C GLY A 190 -10.74 -29.94 7.86
N GLN A 191 -10.64 -29.30 9.02
CA GLN A 191 -11.81 -28.67 9.66
C GLN A 191 -12.02 -27.25 9.14
N PRO A 192 -13.30 -26.83 8.98
CA PRO A 192 -13.61 -25.45 8.56
C PRO A 192 -13.09 -24.41 9.57
N ILE A 193 -12.45 -23.37 9.05
CA ILE A 193 -12.01 -22.22 9.84
C ILE A 193 -13.12 -21.16 9.83
N PRO A 194 -13.55 -20.64 11.01
CA PRO A 194 -14.51 -19.54 11.10
C PRO A 194 -14.04 -18.27 10.39
N THR A 195 -14.97 -17.50 9.82
CA THR A 195 -14.69 -16.28 9.04
C THR A 195 -15.22 -15.01 9.70
N GLU A 196 -15.85 -15.11 10.86
CA GLU A 196 -16.58 -14.02 11.54
C GLU A 196 -15.63 -12.91 12.02
N ASP A 197 -14.39 -13.25 12.42
CA ASP A 197 -13.41 -12.32 13.00
C ASP A 197 -12.60 -11.53 11.94
N GLY A 198 -12.93 -11.69 10.67
CA GLY A 198 -12.35 -10.92 9.58
C GLY A 198 -11.16 -11.57 8.87
N PRO A 199 -10.67 -10.92 7.80
CA PRO A 199 -9.67 -11.52 6.92
C PRO A 199 -8.31 -11.74 7.60
N ASP A 200 -7.86 -10.83 8.46
CA ASP A 200 -6.58 -10.98 9.17
C ASP A 200 -6.62 -12.11 10.21
N ALA A 201 -7.75 -12.29 10.90
CA ALA A 201 -7.95 -13.42 11.81
C ALA A 201 -7.97 -14.75 11.05
N LEU A 202 -8.70 -14.82 9.94
CA LEU A 202 -8.73 -15.98 9.06
C LEU A 202 -7.33 -16.34 8.55
N ALA A 203 -6.57 -15.35 8.08
CA ALA A 203 -5.20 -15.57 7.62
C ALA A 203 -4.29 -16.11 8.74
N ARG A 204 -4.44 -15.59 9.94
CA ARG A 204 -3.67 -16.03 11.12
C ARG A 204 -3.98 -17.48 11.50
N GLU A 205 -5.25 -17.86 11.48
CA GLU A 205 -5.63 -19.25 11.79
C GLU A 205 -5.10 -20.25 10.72
N ILE A 206 -5.13 -19.87 9.44
CA ILE A 206 -4.51 -20.67 8.38
C ILE A 206 -2.99 -20.81 8.62
N LEU A 207 -2.29 -19.72 8.98
CA LEU A 207 -0.84 -19.76 9.22
C LEU A 207 -0.50 -20.58 10.48
N LYS A 208 -1.26 -20.44 11.56
CA LYS A 208 -1.09 -21.23 12.79
C LYS A 208 -1.31 -22.73 12.58
N SER A 209 -2.23 -23.10 11.71
CA SER A 209 -2.47 -24.50 11.35
C SER A 209 -1.38 -25.09 10.44
N GLY A 210 -0.39 -24.30 10.03
CA GLY A 210 0.66 -24.73 9.10
C GLY A 210 0.25 -24.72 7.63
N GLY A 211 -0.83 -24.03 7.29
CA GLY A 211 -1.44 -23.94 5.97
C GLY A 211 -2.93 -24.29 6.00
N GLY A 212 -3.59 -24.19 4.87
CA GLY A 212 -5.01 -24.50 4.75
C GLY A 212 -5.40 -24.87 3.32
N SER A 213 -6.69 -25.03 3.11
CA SER A 213 -7.25 -25.26 1.77
C SER A 213 -8.56 -24.51 1.60
N LEU A 214 -8.82 -24.09 0.35
CA LEU A 214 -10.10 -23.50 -0.06
C LEU A 214 -10.86 -24.52 -0.90
N ASP A 215 -12.11 -24.76 -0.51
CA ASP A 215 -13.06 -25.58 -1.25
C ASP A 215 -14.05 -24.69 -1.97
N LEU A 216 -14.07 -24.74 -3.31
CA LEU A 216 -15.01 -24.02 -4.17
C LEU A 216 -16.06 -24.96 -4.81
N THR A 217 -16.04 -26.26 -4.49
CA THR A 217 -16.95 -27.26 -5.11
C THR A 217 -18.41 -27.01 -4.74
N ALA A 218 -18.68 -26.32 -3.62
CA ALA A 218 -20.02 -25.97 -3.15
C ALA A 218 -20.61 -24.71 -3.82
N ILE A 219 -19.82 -23.96 -4.58
CA ILE A 219 -20.31 -22.78 -5.30
C ILE A 219 -21.38 -23.21 -6.30
N SER A 220 -22.55 -22.56 -6.21
CA SER A 220 -23.69 -22.90 -7.06
C SER A 220 -23.39 -22.69 -8.54
N ARG A 221 -24.06 -23.46 -9.43
CA ARG A 221 -23.94 -23.28 -10.89
C ARG A 221 -24.38 -21.89 -11.37
N THR A 222 -25.16 -21.17 -10.59
CA THR A 222 -25.60 -19.80 -10.89
C THR A 222 -24.55 -18.76 -10.48
N ASP A 223 -23.71 -19.06 -9.51
CA ASP A 223 -22.68 -18.18 -9.01
C ASP A 223 -21.31 -18.41 -9.67
N ALA A 224 -21.02 -19.65 -10.07
CA ALA A 224 -19.73 -20.02 -10.67
C ALA A 224 -19.29 -19.12 -11.86
N PRO A 225 -20.18 -18.63 -12.76
CA PRO A 225 -19.77 -17.73 -13.83
C PRO A 225 -19.15 -16.41 -13.38
N TRP A 226 -19.45 -15.95 -12.15
CA TRP A 226 -18.86 -14.73 -11.58
C TRP A 226 -17.41 -14.90 -11.11
N PHE A 227 -16.91 -16.15 -11.13
CA PHE A 227 -15.55 -16.52 -10.71
C PHE A 227 -14.78 -17.25 -11.82
N ALA A 228 -15.17 -17.03 -13.08
CA ALA A 228 -14.55 -17.69 -14.23
C ALA A 228 -13.07 -17.35 -14.39
N ASN A 229 -12.66 -16.09 -14.11
CA ASN A 229 -11.25 -15.69 -14.18
C ASN A 229 -10.40 -16.37 -13.08
N VAL A 230 -10.97 -16.59 -11.90
CA VAL A 230 -10.32 -17.35 -10.83
C VAL A 230 -10.11 -18.80 -11.28
N ALA A 231 -11.14 -19.44 -11.80
CA ALA A 231 -11.05 -20.83 -12.30
C ALA A 231 -10.01 -20.96 -13.42
N ASP A 232 -10.02 -20.05 -14.39
CA ASP A 232 -9.04 -20.02 -15.48
C ASP A 232 -7.61 -19.75 -14.97
N ALA A 233 -7.43 -18.85 -14.00
CA ALA A 233 -6.13 -18.58 -13.42
C ALA A 233 -5.58 -19.77 -12.62
N LEU A 234 -6.42 -20.45 -11.83
CA LEU A 234 -6.06 -21.66 -11.10
C LEU A 234 -5.66 -22.77 -12.05
N GLN A 235 -6.45 -23.01 -13.10
CA GLN A 235 -6.13 -24.05 -14.09
C GLN A 235 -4.85 -23.72 -14.86
N SER A 236 -4.71 -22.48 -15.37
CA SER A 236 -3.61 -22.12 -16.27
C SER A 236 -2.27 -21.92 -15.55
N ARG A 237 -2.28 -21.39 -14.32
CA ARG A 237 -1.06 -21.04 -13.57
C ARG A 237 -0.65 -22.11 -12.56
N CYS A 238 -1.62 -22.83 -11.99
CA CYS A 238 -1.40 -23.77 -10.91
C CYS A 238 -1.74 -25.21 -11.30
N GLY A 239 -2.41 -25.45 -12.43
CA GLY A 239 -2.88 -26.77 -12.84
C GLY A 239 -4.01 -27.32 -11.95
N ILE A 240 -4.74 -26.45 -11.23
CA ILE A 240 -5.78 -26.84 -10.27
C ILE A 240 -7.17 -26.67 -10.93
N ASP A 241 -7.91 -27.78 -11.04
CA ASP A 241 -9.33 -27.76 -11.35
C ASP A 241 -10.14 -27.53 -10.06
N CYS A 242 -10.48 -26.28 -9.77
CA CYS A 242 -11.18 -25.89 -8.53
C CYS A 242 -12.61 -26.45 -8.42
N SER A 243 -13.17 -27.04 -9.48
CA SER A 243 -14.45 -27.75 -9.42
C SER A 243 -14.34 -29.14 -8.81
N GLN A 244 -13.15 -29.69 -8.70
CA GLN A 244 -12.89 -31.06 -8.24
C GLN A 244 -11.80 -31.16 -7.17
N GLN A 245 -10.97 -30.12 -7.00
CA GLN A 245 -9.78 -30.15 -6.14
C GLN A 245 -9.83 -29.01 -5.12
N LEU A 246 -9.33 -29.30 -3.94
CA LEU A 246 -9.04 -28.28 -2.92
C LEU A 246 -7.83 -27.43 -3.35
N ILE A 247 -7.92 -26.13 -3.10
CA ILE A 247 -6.88 -25.15 -3.44
C ILE A 247 -6.01 -24.94 -2.20
N PRO A 248 -4.71 -25.28 -2.22
CA PRO A 248 -3.84 -25.09 -1.07
C PRO A 248 -3.62 -23.59 -0.81
N LEU A 249 -3.71 -23.17 0.45
CA LEU A 249 -3.59 -21.78 0.88
C LEU A 249 -2.35 -21.55 1.72
N LYS A 250 -1.68 -20.42 1.46
CA LYS A 250 -0.61 -19.84 2.30
C LYS A 250 -0.74 -18.32 2.29
N PRO A 251 -1.33 -17.72 3.31
CA PRO A 251 -1.49 -16.26 3.37
C PRO A 251 -0.17 -15.49 3.25
N ILE A 252 -0.19 -14.39 2.52
CA ILE A 252 0.94 -13.47 2.38
C ILE A 252 0.49 -12.04 2.70
N VAL A 253 1.43 -11.15 3.02
CA VAL A 253 1.14 -9.71 3.17
C VAL A 253 0.67 -9.15 1.84
N SER A 254 -0.53 -8.59 1.81
CA SER A 254 -1.13 -8.02 0.60
C SER A 254 -1.29 -6.51 0.65
N THR A 255 -1.44 -5.96 1.85
CA THR A 255 -1.70 -4.54 2.08
C THR A 255 -0.95 -4.06 3.31
N THR A 256 -0.40 -2.86 3.24
CA THR A 256 0.14 -2.13 4.39
C THR A 256 -0.83 -1.01 4.74
N ILE A 257 -1.14 -0.85 6.04
CA ILE A 257 -2.20 0.07 6.51
C ILE A 257 -1.62 1.46 6.76
N GLY A 258 -0.39 1.51 7.25
CA GLY A 258 0.33 2.75 7.50
C GLY A 258 0.87 3.40 6.22
N GLY A 259 1.29 4.65 6.38
CA GLY A 259 1.82 5.45 5.26
C GLY A 259 1.99 6.91 5.66
N LEU A 260 1.73 7.82 4.72
CA LEU A 260 1.80 9.26 4.95
C LEU A 260 0.65 9.71 5.87
N PRO A 261 0.91 10.38 7.01
CA PRO A 261 -0.13 10.94 7.86
C PRO A 261 -1.02 11.87 7.01
N THR A 262 -2.31 11.56 6.93
CA THR A 262 -3.22 12.24 6.00
C THR A 262 -4.52 12.60 6.72
N ASN A 263 -4.90 13.87 6.70
CA ASN A 263 -6.14 14.31 7.31
C ASN A 263 -7.38 13.91 6.47
N PRO A 264 -8.60 14.03 7.01
CA PRO A 264 -9.82 13.66 6.28
C PRO A 264 -10.03 14.39 4.93
N SER A 265 -9.35 15.49 4.68
CA SER A 265 -9.40 16.25 3.42
C SER A 265 -8.36 15.78 2.39
N GLY A 266 -7.54 14.77 2.70
CA GLY A 266 -6.50 14.26 1.84
C GLY A 266 -5.19 15.06 1.86
N ASN A 267 -5.04 16.08 2.73
CA ASN A 267 -3.77 16.77 2.90
C ASN A 267 -2.81 15.89 3.70
N VAL A 268 -1.57 15.81 3.24
CA VAL A 268 -0.49 15.19 4.02
C VAL A 268 -0.10 16.14 5.15
N CYS A 269 0.15 15.55 6.31
CA CYS A 269 0.48 16.27 7.53
C CYS A 269 1.84 15.82 8.10
N SER A 270 2.46 16.69 8.91
CA SER A 270 3.58 16.32 9.76
C SER A 270 3.13 15.41 10.91
N PHE A 271 4.08 14.95 11.72
CA PHE A 271 3.76 14.20 12.96
C PHE A 271 3.02 15.06 14.00
N GLU A 272 3.07 16.37 13.91
CA GLU A 272 2.29 17.32 14.72
C GLU A 272 0.89 17.62 14.13
N TRP A 273 0.53 16.96 13.02
CA TRP A 273 -0.69 17.18 12.25
C TRP A 273 -0.80 18.56 11.56
N ASP A 274 0.31 19.27 11.44
CA ASP A 274 0.37 20.48 10.63
C ASP A 274 0.36 20.11 9.13
N ILE A 275 -0.46 20.78 8.35
CA ILE A 275 -0.60 20.52 6.90
C ILE A 275 0.70 20.90 6.17
N ILE A 276 1.16 20.02 5.28
CA ILE A 276 2.24 20.29 4.34
C ILE A 276 1.62 20.85 3.05
N PRO A 277 1.78 22.16 2.78
CA PRO A 277 1.10 22.79 1.65
C PRO A 277 1.56 22.20 0.31
N GLY A 278 0.60 22.00 -0.59
CA GLY A 278 0.86 21.45 -1.93
C GLY A 278 0.99 19.93 -1.98
N LEU A 279 0.98 19.21 -0.83
CA LEU A 279 1.11 17.76 -0.79
C LEU A 279 -0.18 17.09 -0.30
N PHE A 280 -0.64 16.10 -1.06
CA PHE A 280 -1.84 15.29 -0.78
C PHE A 280 -1.51 13.81 -0.92
N ALA A 281 -2.31 12.95 -0.28
CA ALA A 281 -2.18 11.50 -0.46
C ALA A 281 -3.54 10.82 -0.50
N ALA A 282 -3.60 9.63 -1.15
CA ALA A 282 -4.81 8.83 -1.27
C ALA A 282 -4.47 7.33 -1.40
N GLY A 283 -5.43 6.47 -1.09
CA GLY A 283 -5.27 5.01 -1.16
C GLY A 283 -4.19 4.52 -0.22
N ASP A 284 -3.46 3.48 -0.62
CA ASP A 284 -2.45 2.80 0.20
C ASP A 284 -1.23 3.66 0.56
N ALA A 285 -1.01 4.77 -0.14
CA ALA A 285 0.01 5.73 0.24
C ALA A 285 -0.35 6.52 1.50
N ALA A 286 -1.65 6.67 1.79
CA ALA A 286 -2.18 7.54 2.83
C ALA A 286 -2.53 6.77 4.11
N CYS A 287 -2.01 7.19 5.25
CA CYS A 287 -2.52 6.78 6.55
C CYS A 287 -3.61 7.76 7.00
N THR A 288 -4.86 7.43 6.70
CA THR A 288 -6.03 8.25 7.04
C THR A 288 -6.68 7.86 8.36
N GLY A 289 -6.27 6.74 8.96
CA GLY A 289 -6.92 6.16 10.13
C GLY A 289 -8.23 5.40 9.83
N LEU A 290 -8.63 5.24 8.56
CA LEU A 290 -9.84 4.52 8.16
C LEU A 290 -9.85 3.08 8.68
N HIS A 291 -8.74 2.37 8.48
CA HIS A 291 -8.64 0.94 8.79
C HIS A 291 -8.26 0.67 10.26
N GLY A 292 -7.72 1.67 10.96
CA GLY A 292 -7.15 1.45 12.30
C GLY A 292 -6.06 0.38 12.24
N ALA A 293 -6.20 -0.67 13.05
CA ALA A 293 -5.20 -1.72 13.16
C ALA A 293 -5.45 -2.95 12.26
N SER A 294 -6.57 -3.00 11.51
CA SER A 294 -6.94 -4.13 10.64
C SER A 294 -7.91 -3.70 9.54
N VAL A 295 -7.71 -4.21 8.33
CA VAL A 295 -8.59 -3.91 7.19
C VAL A 295 -9.83 -4.80 7.23
N ASN A 296 -11.01 -4.20 7.21
CA ASN A 296 -12.24 -4.97 7.03
C ASN A 296 -12.47 -5.34 5.56
N SER A 297 -13.14 -6.47 5.35
CA SER A 297 -13.50 -6.90 4.00
C SER A 297 -14.38 -5.86 3.29
N GLY A 298 -13.97 -5.49 2.06
CA GLY A 298 -14.68 -4.53 1.22
C GLY A 298 -14.31 -3.06 1.44
N ASP A 299 -13.69 -2.71 2.57
CA ASP A 299 -13.40 -1.31 2.93
C ASP A 299 -12.18 -0.74 2.19
N HIS A 300 -11.27 -1.58 1.70
CA HIS A 300 -10.04 -1.15 1.03
C HIS A 300 -10.32 -0.34 -0.25
N LEU A 301 -11.14 -0.90 -1.16
CA LEU A 301 -11.50 -0.19 -2.39
C LEU A 301 -12.34 1.06 -2.11
N LEU A 302 -13.29 0.98 -1.17
CA LEU A 302 -14.09 2.14 -0.76
C LEU A 302 -13.21 3.26 -0.19
N GLY A 303 -12.23 2.90 0.65
CA GLY A 303 -11.25 3.84 1.19
C GLY A 303 -10.44 4.55 0.11
N ALA A 304 -9.97 3.80 -0.90
CA ALA A 304 -9.24 4.36 -2.04
C ALA A 304 -10.11 5.31 -2.88
N LEU A 305 -11.36 4.95 -3.16
CA LEU A 305 -12.31 5.82 -3.89
C LEU A 305 -12.62 7.10 -3.12
N THR A 306 -12.87 6.98 -1.82
CA THR A 306 -13.23 8.14 -0.97
C THR A 306 -12.03 9.08 -0.80
N SER A 307 -10.87 8.53 -0.39
CA SER A 307 -9.66 9.36 -0.18
C SER A 307 -9.18 9.99 -1.49
N GLY A 308 -9.25 9.25 -2.61
CA GLY A 308 -8.91 9.78 -3.94
C GLY A 308 -9.81 10.93 -4.38
N SER A 309 -11.12 10.80 -4.15
CA SER A 309 -12.10 11.85 -4.45
C SER A 309 -11.83 13.12 -3.62
N LEU A 310 -11.61 12.96 -2.32
CA LEU A 310 -11.34 14.08 -1.40
C LEU A 310 -10.00 14.75 -1.70
N ALA A 311 -8.93 13.98 -1.86
CA ALA A 311 -7.61 14.50 -2.20
C ALA A 311 -7.65 15.24 -3.55
N GLY A 312 -8.32 14.69 -4.57
CA GLY A 312 -8.46 15.31 -5.87
C GLY A 312 -9.18 16.65 -5.82
N ALA A 313 -10.32 16.72 -5.12
CA ALA A 313 -11.10 17.95 -4.97
C ALA A 313 -10.31 19.05 -4.22
N ASN A 314 -9.65 18.68 -3.13
CA ASN A 314 -8.90 19.62 -2.31
C ASN A 314 -7.57 20.07 -2.97
N ALA A 315 -6.89 19.17 -3.68
CA ALA A 315 -5.72 19.51 -4.48
C ALA A 315 -6.09 20.50 -5.60
N ALA A 316 -7.21 20.31 -6.29
CA ALA A 316 -7.70 21.24 -7.30
C ALA A 316 -8.05 22.61 -6.71
N ASN A 317 -8.72 22.64 -5.54
CA ASN A 317 -9.02 23.87 -4.83
C ASN A 317 -7.74 24.61 -4.39
N HIS A 318 -6.75 23.90 -3.85
CA HIS A 318 -5.44 24.45 -3.50
C HIS A 318 -4.74 25.02 -4.74
N ALA A 319 -4.65 24.26 -5.82
CA ALA A 319 -3.99 24.66 -7.06
C ALA A 319 -4.64 25.90 -7.72
N SER A 320 -5.97 26.06 -7.57
CA SER A 320 -6.69 27.22 -8.10
C SER A 320 -6.32 28.54 -7.41
N LYS A 321 -5.90 28.47 -6.15
CA LYS A 321 -5.55 29.61 -5.30
C LYS A 321 -4.03 29.86 -5.24
N SER A 322 -3.23 28.85 -5.56
CA SER A 322 -1.77 28.90 -5.49
C SER A 322 -1.14 29.39 -6.78
N LYS A 323 0.06 29.93 -6.67
CA LYS A 323 0.92 30.28 -7.81
C LYS A 323 2.03 29.23 -7.97
N PHE A 324 2.61 29.12 -9.16
CA PHE A 324 3.85 28.37 -9.31
C PHE A 324 4.98 29.03 -8.54
N MET A 325 5.74 28.21 -7.81
CA MET A 325 6.85 28.67 -6.97
C MET A 325 8.03 27.70 -7.04
N GLY A 326 9.14 28.03 -6.40
CA GLY A 326 10.26 27.13 -6.19
C GLY A 326 11.18 26.93 -7.39
N SER A 327 11.20 27.84 -8.39
CA SER A 327 12.06 27.67 -9.59
C SER A 327 13.54 27.49 -9.26
N SER A 328 14.07 28.17 -8.24
CA SER A 328 15.48 27.98 -7.81
C SER A 328 15.70 26.63 -7.13
N ALA A 329 14.76 26.19 -6.28
CA ALA A 329 14.82 24.88 -5.65
C ALA A 329 14.74 23.74 -6.69
N ILE A 330 13.85 23.89 -7.69
CA ILE A 330 13.76 22.96 -8.82
C ILE A 330 15.10 22.87 -9.57
N SER A 331 15.72 24.00 -9.89
CA SER A 331 17.01 24.01 -10.61
C SER A 331 18.12 23.38 -9.79
N SER A 332 18.19 23.62 -8.47
CA SER A 332 19.19 23.02 -7.58
C SER A 332 19.02 21.51 -7.49
N MET A 333 17.82 21.05 -7.16
CA MET A 333 17.54 19.61 -7.02
C MET A 333 17.66 18.84 -8.33
N LEU A 334 17.31 19.46 -9.45
CA LEU A 334 17.53 18.87 -10.78
C LEU A 334 19.03 18.67 -11.05
N THR A 335 19.87 19.64 -10.70
CA THR A 335 21.32 19.53 -10.84
C THR A 335 21.88 18.42 -9.95
N GLU A 336 21.43 18.33 -8.69
CA GLU A 336 21.83 17.28 -7.76
C GLU A 336 21.41 15.89 -8.27
N ALA A 337 20.20 15.76 -8.80
CA ALA A 337 19.71 14.51 -9.37
C ALA A 337 20.53 14.05 -10.59
N HIS A 338 20.92 14.98 -11.47
CA HIS A 338 21.83 14.67 -12.57
C HIS A 338 23.19 14.17 -12.07
N HIS A 339 23.79 14.85 -11.07
CA HIS A 339 25.06 14.43 -10.50
C HIS A 339 24.96 13.04 -9.86
N LEU A 340 23.91 12.76 -9.12
CA LEU A 340 23.69 11.44 -8.52
C LEU A 340 23.56 10.36 -9.60
N HIS A 341 22.74 10.59 -10.60
CA HIS A 341 22.54 9.66 -11.72
C HIS A 341 23.85 9.36 -12.44
N ASP A 342 24.62 10.41 -12.79
CA ASP A 342 25.89 10.26 -13.48
C ASP A 342 26.93 9.51 -12.63
N SER A 343 26.93 9.75 -11.30
CA SER A 343 27.80 9.03 -10.38
C SER A 343 27.46 7.54 -10.29
N ILE A 344 26.17 7.19 -10.25
CA ILE A 344 25.73 5.79 -10.23
C ILE A 344 26.13 5.07 -11.53
N LEU A 345 25.92 5.70 -12.68
CA LEU A 345 26.31 5.12 -13.96
C LEU A 345 27.83 5.01 -14.13
N ALA A 346 28.59 5.96 -13.60
CA ALA A 346 30.06 5.90 -13.63
C ALA A 346 30.62 4.77 -12.78
N GLU A 347 29.90 4.37 -11.72
CA GLU A 347 30.25 3.25 -10.85
C GLU A 347 29.65 1.91 -11.30
N ALA A 348 28.88 1.87 -12.37
CA ALA A 348 28.29 0.64 -12.90
C ALA A 348 29.39 -0.38 -13.27
N GLY A 349 29.19 -1.64 -12.90
CA GLY A 349 30.20 -2.70 -13.04
C GLY A 349 31.25 -2.74 -11.93
N SER A 350 31.21 -1.82 -10.95
CA SER A 350 32.08 -1.88 -9.77
C SER A 350 31.65 -2.98 -8.79
N GLU A 351 32.50 -3.30 -7.81
CA GLU A 351 32.16 -4.24 -6.75
C GLU A 351 31.02 -3.70 -5.87
N GLY A 352 30.05 -4.56 -5.59
CA GLY A 352 28.89 -4.28 -4.75
C GLY A 352 27.85 -5.39 -4.85
N THR A 353 26.76 -5.24 -4.09
CA THR A 353 25.67 -6.21 -4.05
C THR A 353 24.57 -5.81 -5.02
N SER A 354 24.08 -6.74 -5.83
CA SER A 354 22.98 -6.41 -6.75
C SER A 354 21.68 -6.09 -6.01
N PRO A 355 20.84 -5.17 -6.50
CA PRO A 355 19.56 -4.83 -5.88
C PRO A 355 18.65 -6.05 -5.64
N GLY A 356 18.70 -7.05 -6.52
CA GLY A 356 17.91 -8.28 -6.38
C GLY A 356 18.31 -9.14 -5.17
N ILE A 357 19.59 -9.18 -4.83
CA ILE A 357 20.07 -9.87 -3.62
C ILE A 357 19.57 -9.15 -2.37
N ILE A 358 19.69 -7.81 -2.34
CA ILE A 358 19.18 -6.99 -1.22
C ILE A 358 17.67 -7.19 -1.04
N GLN A 359 16.88 -7.18 -2.13
CA GLN A 359 15.43 -7.46 -2.05
C GLN A 359 15.12 -8.85 -1.50
N SER A 360 15.89 -9.86 -1.91
CA SER A 360 15.68 -11.22 -1.41
C SER A 360 16.00 -11.36 0.08
N GLN A 361 17.08 -10.72 0.54
CA GLN A 361 17.46 -10.67 1.96
C GLN A 361 16.45 -9.87 2.78
N LEU A 362 15.97 -8.74 2.26
CA LEU A 362 14.91 -7.95 2.86
C LEU A 362 13.63 -8.80 3.03
N ALA A 363 13.17 -9.45 1.98
CA ALA A 363 11.96 -10.26 2.02
C ALA A 363 12.08 -11.43 3.02
N ALA A 364 13.21 -12.11 3.05
CA ALA A 364 13.47 -13.18 4.01
C ALA A 364 13.47 -12.65 5.46
N THR A 365 14.08 -11.50 5.72
CA THR A 365 14.11 -10.86 7.04
C THR A 365 12.71 -10.47 7.50
N MET A 366 11.94 -9.80 6.62
CA MET A 366 10.59 -9.35 6.94
C MET A 366 9.64 -10.53 7.16
N GLN A 367 9.72 -11.59 6.36
CA GLN A 367 8.94 -12.83 6.57
C GLN A 367 9.28 -13.51 7.89
N ALA A 368 10.56 -13.57 8.27
CA ALA A 368 11.00 -14.28 9.46
C ALA A 368 10.68 -13.51 10.77
N HIS A 369 10.80 -12.18 10.76
CA HIS A 369 10.81 -11.38 11.99
C HIS A 369 9.69 -10.33 12.09
N MET A 370 9.12 -9.93 10.95
CA MET A 370 8.00 -8.99 10.85
C MET A 370 6.76 -9.70 10.27
N GLY A 371 6.59 -10.98 10.63
CA GLY A 371 5.49 -11.84 10.18
C GLY A 371 4.16 -11.56 10.89
N HIS A 372 3.26 -12.55 10.83
CA HIS A 372 1.95 -12.48 11.50
C HIS A 372 2.04 -12.54 13.03
N GLU A 373 3.11 -13.08 13.59
CA GLU A 373 3.48 -13.04 15.00
C GLU A 373 4.89 -12.48 15.15
N ARG A 374 5.12 -11.67 16.15
CA ARG A 374 6.36 -10.91 16.37
C ARG A 374 6.81 -11.04 17.81
N THR A 375 8.14 -10.95 18.01
CA THR A 375 8.77 -10.93 19.35
C THR A 375 9.79 -9.80 19.41
N ALA A 376 10.12 -9.33 20.61
CA ALA A 376 11.16 -8.31 20.79
C ALA A 376 12.50 -8.75 20.16
N GLY A 377 12.96 -9.98 20.43
CA GLY A 377 14.22 -10.50 19.88
C GLY A 377 14.19 -10.66 18.35
N GLY A 378 13.03 -11.03 17.76
CA GLY A 378 12.88 -11.08 16.31
C GLY A 378 12.97 -9.69 15.68
N LEU A 379 12.27 -8.71 16.25
CA LEU A 379 12.29 -7.32 15.76
C LEU A 379 13.69 -6.68 15.92
N GLU A 380 14.40 -6.94 17.00
CA GLU A 380 15.78 -6.49 17.19
C GLU A 380 16.74 -7.11 16.15
N THR A 381 16.56 -8.38 15.85
CA THR A 381 17.30 -9.06 14.77
C THR A 381 17.01 -8.42 13.41
N ALA A 382 15.73 -8.15 13.11
CA ALA A 382 15.34 -7.46 11.88
C ALA A 382 15.95 -6.06 11.79
N GLN A 383 15.93 -5.28 12.87
CA GLN A 383 16.56 -3.94 12.90
C GLN A 383 18.05 -4.02 12.57
N SER A 384 18.77 -4.97 13.15
CA SER A 384 20.19 -5.17 12.86
C SER A 384 20.48 -5.50 11.41
N ILE A 385 19.74 -6.48 10.84
CA ILE A 385 19.90 -6.87 9.44
C ILE A 385 19.53 -5.73 8.49
N LEU A 386 18.43 -5.02 8.76
CA LEU A 386 18.00 -3.90 7.91
C LEU A 386 18.97 -2.71 7.98
N GLN A 387 19.62 -2.50 9.12
CA GLN A 387 20.71 -1.53 9.24
C GLN A 387 21.88 -1.92 8.33
N GLU A 388 22.34 -3.17 8.36
CA GLU A 388 23.38 -3.68 7.46
C GLU A 388 22.99 -3.52 5.99
N LEU A 389 21.76 -3.90 5.62
CA LEU A 389 21.27 -3.77 4.24
C LEU A 389 21.25 -2.31 3.77
N SER A 390 20.88 -1.37 4.65
CA SER A 390 20.86 0.05 4.32
C SER A 390 22.26 0.67 4.13
N GLU A 391 23.31 0.06 4.70
CA GLU A 391 24.71 0.48 4.58
C GLU A 391 25.44 -0.28 3.47
N THR A 392 24.84 -1.35 2.94
CA THR A 392 25.44 -2.17 1.89
C THR A 392 25.51 -1.41 0.58
N LYS A 393 26.70 -1.27 0.01
CA LYS A 393 26.89 -0.66 -1.32
C LYS A 393 26.16 -1.52 -2.37
N MET A 394 25.12 -0.97 -2.97
CA MET A 394 24.50 -1.57 -4.13
C MET A 394 25.31 -1.26 -5.41
N ALA A 395 25.34 -2.20 -6.33
CA ALA A 395 25.96 -2.02 -7.65
C ALA A 395 25.04 -2.55 -8.75
N ILE A 396 25.08 -1.89 -9.89
CA ILE A 396 24.41 -2.26 -11.12
C ILE A 396 25.44 -2.64 -12.18
N SER A 397 25.07 -3.46 -13.13
CA SER A 397 25.95 -3.90 -14.22
C SER A 397 25.73 -3.07 -15.49
N ASP A 398 24.51 -2.58 -15.70
CA ASP A 398 24.12 -1.83 -16.89
C ASP A 398 24.62 -0.37 -16.80
N THR A 399 25.49 0.00 -17.75
CA THR A 399 26.05 1.36 -17.88
C THR A 399 25.21 2.28 -18.75
N SER A 400 24.13 1.76 -19.38
CA SER A 400 23.23 2.56 -20.21
C SER A 400 22.38 3.50 -19.37
N SER A 401 22.15 4.71 -19.86
CA SER A 401 21.11 5.59 -19.30
C SER A 401 19.70 5.23 -19.81
N ILE A 402 19.60 4.56 -20.97
CA ILE A 402 18.35 4.28 -21.68
C ILE A 402 17.83 2.90 -21.26
N MET A 403 16.57 2.83 -20.85
CA MET A 403 15.89 1.60 -20.44
C MET A 403 16.64 0.83 -19.32
N ASN A 404 17.36 1.54 -18.46
CA ASN A 404 18.13 0.95 -17.38
C ASN A 404 17.21 0.53 -16.22
N THR A 405 16.70 -0.70 -16.31
CA THR A 405 15.82 -1.27 -15.28
C THR A 405 16.57 -1.65 -14.00
N GLU A 406 17.90 -1.86 -14.07
CA GLU A 406 18.72 -2.10 -12.86
C GLU A 406 18.83 -0.84 -12.02
N LEU A 407 19.04 0.33 -12.65
CA LEU A 407 19.05 1.62 -11.97
C LEU A 407 17.72 1.88 -11.25
N VAL A 408 16.61 1.70 -11.96
CA VAL A 408 15.27 1.85 -11.36
C VAL A 408 15.08 0.90 -10.18
N ARG A 409 15.49 -0.35 -10.33
CA ARG A 409 15.43 -1.35 -9.28
C ARG A 409 16.29 -0.97 -8.07
N MET A 410 17.48 -0.42 -8.30
CA MET A 410 18.37 0.05 -7.25
C MET A 410 17.70 1.17 -6.42
N LEU A 411 17.18 2.21 -7.08
CA LEU A 411 16.50 3.34 -6.43
C LEU A 411 15.28 2.88 -5.60
N ARG A 412 14.47 1.98 -6.16
CA ARG A 412 13.32 1.42 -5.47
C ARG A 412 13.71 0.52 -4.29
N THR A 413 14.78 -0.25 -4.42
CA THR A 413 15.26 -1.14 -3.36
C THR A 413 15.78 -0.35 -2.17
N GLU A 414 16.55 0.72 -2.41
CA GLU A 414 17.00 1.64 -1.38
C GLU A 414 15.81 2.19 -0.59
N GLY A 415 14.82 2.73 -1.30
CA GLY A 415 13.60 3.25 -0.69
C GLY A 415 12.85 2.22 0.14
N LEU A 416 12.71 1.01 -0.39
CA LEU A 416 11.99 -0.07 0.30
C LEU A 416 12.70 -0.49 1.59
N VAL A 417 14.04 -0.55 1.60
CA VAL A 417 14.82 -0.85 2.82
C VAL A 417 14.59 0.24 3.88
N HIS A 418 14.59 1.52 3.51
CA HIS A 418 14.33 2.62 4.45
C HIS A 418 12.92 2.57 5.04
N VAL A 419 11.90 2.29 4.22
CA VAL A 419 10.52 2.13 4.69
C VAL A 419 10.39 0.91 5.61
N ALA A 420 11.01 -0.21 5.26
CA ALA A 420 11.02 -1.41 6.09
C ALA A 420 11.70 -1.20 7.44
N LYS A 421 12.82 -0.46 7.49
CA LYS A 421 13.46 -0.06 8.76
C LYS A 421 12.50 0.71 9.65
N SER A 422 11.78 1.69 9.07
CA SER A 422 10.78 2.47 9.79
C SER A 422 9.64 1.58 10.30
N ALA A 423 9.18 0.61 9.50
CA ALA A 423 8.11 -0.30 9.88
C ALA A 423 8.51 -1.26 11.03
N VAL A 424 9.73 -1.79 10.99
CA VAL A 424 10.24 -2.65 12.07
C VAL A 424 10.46 -1.83 13.35
N GLY A 425 10.93 -0.59 13.24
CA GLY A 425 11.04 0.35 14.36
C GLY A 425 9.68 0.62 15.02
N SER A 426 8.66 0.95 14.22
CA SER A 426 7.29 1.16 14.67
C SER A 426 6.74 -0.08 15.41
N ALA A 427 6.96 -1.28 14.86
CA ALA A 427 6.53 -2.53 15.48
C ALA A 427 7.27 -2.86 16.79
N ALA A 428 8.53 -2.47 16.92
CA ALA A 428 9.30 -2.67 18.13
C ALA A 428 8.86 -1.76 19.29
N GLU A 429 8.44 -0.53 18.95
CA GLU A 429 7.95 0.44 19.94
C GLU A 429 6.56 0.09 20.47
N ARG A 430 5.66 -0.46 19.64
CA ARG A 430 4.32 -0.87 20.07
C ARG A 430 4.37 -2.17 20.87
N LYS A 431 4.21 -2.05 22.19
CA LYS A 431 4.29 -3.17 23.16
C LYS A 431 2.91 -3.67 23.56
N GLU A 432 2.11 -4.03 22.58
CA GLU A 432 0.77 -4.61 22.71
C GLU A 432 0.46 -5.52 21.54
N SER A 433 -0.67 -6.21 21.57
CA SER A 433 -1.29 -6.87 20.41
C SER A 433 -2.60 -6.18 20.05
N ARG A 434 -2.73 -5.76 18.76
CA ARG A 434 -3.89 -5.04 18.25
C ARG A 434 -4.09 -5.31 16.76
N GLY A 435 -5.25 -5.82 16.35
CA GLY A 435 -5.57 -6.08 14.95
C GLY A 435 -4.56 -6.99 14.27
N SER A 436 -3.90 -6.49 13.23
CA SER A 436 -2.87 -7.22 12.48
C SER A 436 -1.48 -7.19 13.12
N HIS A 437 -1.26 -6.37 14.15
CA HIS A 437 -0.02 -6.36 14.91
C HIS A 437 -0.14 -7.30 16.13
N VAL A 438 0.53 -8.43 16.08
CA VAL A 438 0.49 -9.45 17.13
C VAL A 438 1.89 -9.67 17.73
N ARG A 439 2.01 -9.38 19.01
CA ARG A 439 3.23 -9.56 19.82
C ARG A 439 3.03 -10.74 20.76
N THR A 440 3.77 -11.83 20.55
CA THR A 440 3.66 -13.00 21.44
C THR A 440 4.22 -12.75 22.84
N ASP A 441 5.11 -11.76 22.97
CA ASP A 441 5.67 -11.26 24.23
C ASP A 441 4.81 -10.16 24.90
N PHE A 442 3.84 -9.58 24.17
CA PHE A 442 2.83 -8.63 24.66
C PHE A 442 1.45 -8.99 24.08
N PRO A 443 0.82 -10.11 24.51
CA PRO A 443 -0.37 -10.65 23.84
C PRO A 443 -1.64 -9.81 24.07
N GLU A 444 -1.67 -8.98 25.10
CA GLU A 444 -2.84 -8.18 25.45
C GLU A 444 -2.87 -6.84 24.68
N THR A 445 -4.08 -6.33 24.50
CA THR A 445 -4.29 -4.98 23.95
C THR A 445 -4.18 -3.96 25.10
N ASP A 446 -3.43 -2.90 24.87
CA ASP A 446 -3.24 -1.81 25.82
C ASP A 446 -4.07 -0.58 25.39
N ALA A 447 -4.98 -0.15 26.24
CA ALA A 447 -5.85 1.01 25.98
C ALA A 447 -5.05 2.32 25.85
N GLU A 448 -3.92 2.43 26.56
CA GLU A 448 -3.05 3.61 26.50
C GLU A 448 -2.31 3.73 25.17
N GLN A 449 -2.16 2.61 24.44
CA GLN A 449 -1.55 2.58 23.09
C GLN A 449 -2.58 2.73 21.96
N SER A 450 -3.80 3.18 22.26
CA SER A 450 -4.83 3.45 21.24
C SER A 450 -4.62 4.80 20.53
N HIS A 451 -3.48 4.92 19.83
CA HIS A 451 -3.05 6.13 19.13
C HIS A 451 -2.25 5.76 17.88
N HIS A 452 -2.05 6.74 16.98
CA HIS A 452 -1.14 6.60 15.84
C HIS A 452 0.32 6.52 16.32
N SER A 453 1.09 5.61 15.73
CA SER A 453 2.55 5.60 15.83
C SER A 453 3.16 6.51 14.75
N PHE A 454 4.35 7.07 15.01
CA PHE A 454 5.10 7.84 14.02
C PHE A 454 6.54 7.39 14.00
N HIS A 455 7.08 7.08 12.82
CA HIS A 455 8.43 6.57 12.68
C HIS A 455 9.15 7.10 11.44
N SER A 456 10.48 7.27 11.56
CA SER A 456 11.37 7.63 10.47
C SER A 456 12.67 6.83 10.57
N PHE A 457 13.29 6.51 9.44
CA PHE A 457 14.55 5.77 9.40
C PHE A 457 15.75 6.57 9.99
N ALA A 458 15.64 7.89 9.99
CA ALA A 458 16.69 8.78 10.50
C ALA A 458 16.62 9.01 12.01
N TYR A 459 15.56 8.55 12.68
CA TYR A 459 15.34 8.81 14.10
C TYR A 459 14.99 7.51 14.84
N THR A 460 15.82 7.17 15.83
CA THR A 460 15.62 6.04 16.74
C THR A 460 15.21 6.53 18.12
N GLY A 461 14.22 7.38 18.23
CA GLY A 461 13.73 7.93 19.49
C GLY A 461 12.20 7.92 19.53
N THR A 462 11.65 7.69 20.70
CA THR A 462 10.22 7.83 20.96
C THR A 462 9.81 9.30 20.84
N LEU A 463 8.94 9.60 19.87
CA LEU A 463 8.22 10.87 19.88
C LEU A 463 7.12 10.81 20.94
N PRO A 464 6.89 11.92 21.67
CA PRO A 464 5.76 11.98 22.59
C PRO A 464 4.46 11.80 21.78
N LEU A 465 3.72 10.78 22.17
CA LEU A 465 2.44 10.45 21.57
C LEU A 465 1.44 11.57 21.87
N ARG A 466 0.65 11.96 20.87
CA ARG A 466 -0.49 12.87 21.10
C ARG A 466 -1.56 12.13 21.89
N ASN A 467 -2.01 12.77 22.98
CA ASN A 467 -3.26 12.45 23.67
C ASN A 467 -4.46 12.84 22.84
#